data_12e824f6bbe1c88683a1dc8771be77e0
#
_entry.id   12e824f6bbe1c88683a1dc8771be77e0
#
_cell.length_a   1.000
_cell.length_b   1.000
_cell.length_c   1.000
_cell.angle_alpha   90.00
_cell.angle_beta   90.00
_cell.angle_gamma   90.00
#
_symmetry.space_group_name_H-M   'P 1'
#
loop_
_entity.id
_entity.type
_entity.pdbx_description
1 polymer ?
#
loop_
_entity_poly.entity_id
_entity_poly.type
_entity_poly.pdbx_seq_one_letter_code
_entity_poly.pdbx_strand_id
1 'polypeptide(L)'
;MNKWLEILKNNDYMGVKKYLKDGANLEETNDIGESVLACALRARCDMDLLMLLIESGADIFDFDEEGVSILDMAITYDNVDMVNYLIENGMDVNQTNRRSGFTSLMAAACYGRAKIVKILLENNVDQTAKDLKGFSAVDFARKMNKKSVLALLDYDENDPKNTSYAR
;
A
#
# COMPACT_ATOMS: atom_id res chain seq x y z
N MET A 1 15.01 12.00 -11.13
CA MET A 1 14.50 10.65 -10.77
C MET A 1 15.44 9.49 -11.14
N ASN A 2 16.09 9.43 -12.29
CA ASN A 2 16.93 8.26 -12.69
C ASN A 2 18.01 7.89 -11.66
N LYS A 3 18.68 8.87 -11.06
CA LYS A 3 19.69 8.61 -10.02
C LYS A 3 19.07 8.06 -8.73
N TRP A 4 17.88 8.51 -8.36
CA TRP A 4 17.13 7.93 -7.25
C TRP A 4 16.86 6.44 -7.49
N LEU A 5 16.32 6.09 -8.67
CA LEU A 5 15.99 4.71 -9.00
C LEU A 5 17.22 3.78 -8.96
N GLU A 6 18.38 4.26 -9.41
CA GLU A 6 19.64 3.51 -9.35
C GLU A 6 20.05 3.20 -7.89
N ILE A 7 20.03 4.22 -7.01
CA ILE A 7 20.41 4.09 -5.60
C ILE A 7 19.41 3.18 -4.86
N LEU A 8 18.11 3.38 -5.07
CA LEU A 8 17.05 2.62 -4.41
C LEU A 8 17.04 1.15 -4.83
N LYS A 9 17.27 0.85 -6.11
CA LYS A 9 17.37 -0.52 -6.61
C LYS A 9 18.42 -1.36 -5.87
N ASN A 10 19.48 -0.73 -5.40
CA ASN A 10 20.56 -1.38 -4.69
C ASN A 10 20.38 -1.35 -3.15
N ASN A 11 19.26 -0.80 -2.66
CA ASN A 11 19.05 -0.56 -1.23
C ASN A 11 20.25 0.16 -0.58
N ASP A 12 20.82 1.14 -1.30
CA ASP A 12 22.07 1.80 -0.91
C ASP A 12 21.80 2.97 0.06
N TYR A 13 21.74 2.65 1.36
CA TYR A 13 21.56 3.63 2.42
C TYR A 13 22.58 4.76 2.39
N MET A 14 23.87 4.43 2.21
CA MET A 14 24.94 5.43 2.19
C MET A 14 24.87 6.30 0.93
N GLY A 15 24.49 5.72 -0.20
CA GLY A 15 24.22 6.42 -1.45
C GLY A 15 23.07 7.43 -1.30
N VAL A 16 21.96 7.02 -0.67
CA VAL A 16 20.84 7.93 -0.35
C VAL A 16 21.32 9.08 0.54
N LYS A 17 22.01 8.76 1.63
CA LYS A 17 22.52 9.77 2.58
C LYS A 17 23.44 10.78 1.92
N LYS A 18 24.35 10.32 1.08
CA LYS A 18 25.24 11.17 0.30
C LYS A 18 24.47 12.04 -0.68
N TYR A 19 23.54 11.44 -1.43
CA TYR A 19 22.77 12.15 -2.46
C TYR A 19 21.90 13.25 -1.85
N LEU A 20 21.27 13.00 -0.68
CA LEU A 20 20.55 14.01 0.08
C LEU A 20 21.47 15.16 0.53
N LYS A 21 22.67 14.83 1.04
CA LYS A 21 23.67 15.82 1.44
C LYS A 21 24.13 16.71 0.26
N ASP A 22 24.16 16.13 -0.93
CA ASP A 22 24.52 16.84 -2.17
C ASP A 22 23.34 17.68 -2.74
N GLY A 23 22.22 17.76 -2.01
CA GLY A 23 21.06 18.59 -2.36
C GLY A 23 20.04 17.92 -3.27
N ALA A 24 19.94 16.59 -3.24
CA ALA A 24 18.92 15.87 -4.01
C ALA A 24 17.50 16.28 -3.61
N ASN A 25 16.63 16.39 -4.61
CA ASN A 25 15.24 16.76 -4.40
C ASN A 25 14.39 15.51 -4.13
N LEU A 26 13.73 15.48 -2.96
CA LEU A 26 12.78 14.43 -2.58
C LEU A 26 11.40 14.56 -3.24
N GLU A 27 11.09 15.72 -3.80
CA GLU A 27 9.83 15.98 -4.51
C GLU A 27 9.85 15.47 -5.96
N GLU A 28 10.95 14.87 -6.41
CA GLU A 28 11.00 14.24 -7.72
C GLU A 28 10.02 13.07 -7.81
N THR A 29 9.35 12.97 -8.96
CA THR A 29 8.48 11.83 -9.30
C THR A 29 8.99 11.12 -10.54
N ASN A 30 8.61 9.86 -10.71
CA ASN A 30 8.83 9.13 -11.95
C ASN A 30 7.75 9.45 -13.00
N ASP A 31 7.82 8.79 -14.16
CA ASP A 31 6.93 9.06 -15.31
C ASP A 31 5.44 8.74 -15.05
N ILE A 32 5.12 8.06 -13.96
CA ILE A 32 3.75 7.74 -13.53
C ILE A 32 3.35 8.45 -12.24
N GLY A 33 4.12 9.47 -11.84
CA GLY A 33 3.83 10.30 -10.67
C GLY A 33 4.19 9.70 -9.31
N GLU A 34 4.90 8.56 -9.26
CA GLU A 34 5.34 8.01 -7.97
C GLU A 34 6.49 8.80 -7.37
N SER A 35 6.36 9.12 -6.09
CA SER A 35 7.41 9.78 -5.31
C SER A 35 8.63 8.90 -5.07
N VAL A 36 9.71 9.50 -4.59
CA VAL A 36 10.93 8.78 -4.19
C VAL A 36 10.62 7.71 -3.15
N LEU A 37 9.75 8.00 -2.16
CA LEU A 37 9.34 7.05 -1.12
C LEU A 37 8.54 5.87 -1.72
N ALA A 38 7.62 6.13 -2.64
CA ALA A 38 6.87 5.08 -3.34
C ALA A 38 7.81 4.18 -4.16
N CYS A 39 8.77 4.77 -4.86
CA CYS A 39 9.80 4.03 -5.60
C CYS A 39 10.68 3.17 -4.67
N ALA A 40 11.01 3.66 -3.46
CA ALA A 40 11.76 2.90 -2.47
C ALA A 40 10.97 1.67 -1.96
N LEU A 41 9.67 1.81 -1.73
CA LEU A 41 8.78 0.69 -1.39
C LEU A 41 8.70 -0.34 -2.53
N ARG A 42 8.56 0.12 -3.78
CA ARG A 42 8.58 -0.74 -4.97
C ARG A 42 9.90 -1.50 -5.09
N ALA A 43 11.02 -0.84 -4.82
CA ALA A 43 12.35 -1.45 -4.83
C ALA A 43 12.60 -2.40 -3.63
N ARG A 44 11.63 -2.49 -2.69
CA ARG A 44 11.73 -3.28 -1.46
C ARG A 44 12.90 -2.88 -0.58
N CYS A 45 13.18 -1.58 -0.51
CA CYS A 45 14.17 -1.05 0.40
C CYS A 45 13.80 -1.39 1.85
N ASP A 46 14.82 -1.57 2.69
CA ASP A 46 14.62 -1.85 4.11
C ASP A 46 14.09 -0.65 4.88
N MET A 47 13.63 -0.89 6.12
CA MET A 47 13.03 0.16 6.94
C MET A 47 14.01 1.28 7.27
N ASP A 48 15.30 0.99 7.44
CA ASP A 48 16.29 2.01 7.75
C ASP A 48 16.40 3.04 6.62
N LEU A 49 16.40 2.57 5.36
CA LEU A 49 16.41 3.45 4.20
C LEU A 49 15.10 4.22 4.05
N LEU A 50 13.95 3.56 4.25
CA LEU A 50 12.64 4.20 4.21
C LEU A 50 12.54 5.30 5.27
N MET A 51 12.99 5.02 6.49
CA MET A 51 13.02 6.00 7.58
C MET A 51 13.94 7.17 7.28
N LEU A 52 15.10 6.93 6.67
CA LEU A 52 16.00 8.00 6.23
C LEU A 52 15.31 8.96 5.26
N LEU A 53 14.54 8.45 4.30
CA LEU A 53 13.78 9.28 3.36
C LEU A 53 12.70 10.10 4.08
N ILE A 54 11.95 9.47 4.99
CA ILE A 54 10.88 10.11 5.77
C ILE A 54 11.45 11.21 6.68
N GLU A 55 12.50 10.91 7.43
CA GLU A 55 13.19 11.87 8.31
C GLU A 55 13.82 13.03 7.52
N SER A 56 14.13 12.82 6.25
CA SER A 56 14.64 13.85 5.34
C SER A 56 13.54 14.66 4.66
N GLY A 57 12.26 14.36 4.93
CA GLY A 57 11.12 15.15 4.48
C GLY A 57 10.24 14.51 3.40
N ALA A 58 10.40 13.21 3.11
CA ALA A 58 9.48 12.52 2.21
C ALA A 58 8.07 12.48 2.83
N ASP A 59 7.06 12.84 2.02
CA ASP A 59 5.67 12.88 2.47
C ASP A 59 5.05 11.47 2.51
N ILE A 60 4.65 11.03 3.70
CA ILE A 60 3.98 9.74 3.90
C ILE A 60 2.53 9.73 3.43
N PHE A 61 1.91 10.91 3.21
CA PHE A 61 0.52 11.05 2.74
C PHE A 61 0.41 11.25 1.23
N ASP A 62 1.53 11.18 0.52
CA ASP A 62 1.58 11.34 -0.92
C ASP A 62 0.89 10.19 -1.67
N PHE A 63 0.46 10.48 -2.90
CA PHE A 63 -0.14 9.52 -3.83
C PHE A 63 0.19 9.91 -5.27
N ASP A 64 0.23 8.92 -6.15
CA ASP A 64 0.52 9.11 -7.57
C ASP A 64 -0.70 9.61 -8.37
N GLU A 65 -0.55 9.76 -9.68
CA GLU A 65 -1.59 10.24 -10.60
C GLU A 65 -2.84 9.33 -10.64
N GLU A 66 -2.71 8.05 -10.31
CA GLU A 66 -3.81 7.08 -10.18
C GLU A 66 -4.45 7.08 -8.79
N GLY A 67 -3.92 7.88 -7.85
CA GLY A 67 -4.35 7.95 -6.47
C GLY A 67 -3.83 6.80 -5.60
N VAL A 68 -2.76 6.12 -6.03
CA VAL A 68 -2.10 5.05 -5.26
C VAL A 68 -1.29 5.69 -4.15
N SER A 69 -1.69 5.49 -2.90
CA SER A 69 -1.04 6.06 -1.73
C SER A 69 0.21 5.29 -1.29
N ILE A 70 1.00 5.90 -0.41
CA ILE A 70 2.13 5.21 0.25
C ILE A 70 1.65 3.97 1.02
N LEU A 71 0.46 4.02 1.65
CA LEU A 71 -0.14 2.85 2.29
C LEU A 71 -0.44 1.73 1.27
N ASP A 72 -1.03 2.06 0.13
CA ASP A 72 -1.28 1.10 -0.95
C ASP A 72 0.01 0.44 -1.46
N MET A 73 1.08 1.23 -1.58
CA MET A 73 2.40 0.72 -1.96
C MET A 73 2.98 -0.23 -0.91
N ALA A 74 2.90 0.13 0.39
CA ALA A 74 3.34 -0.73 1.48
C ALA A 74 2.57 -2.06 1.50
N ILE A 75 1.26 -2.04 1.25
CA ILE A 75 0.40 -3.23 1.14
C ILE A 75 0.80 -4.07 -0.07
N THR A 76 0.93 -3.46 -1.24
CA THR A 76 1.28 -4.15 -2.49
C THR A 76 2.58 -4.93 -2.35
N TYR A 77 3.59 -4.33 -1.74
CA TYR A 77 4.92 -4.92 -1.56
C TYR A 77 5.10 -5.66 -0.23
N ASP A 78 4.00 -5.89 0.52
CA ASP A 78 3.96 -6.68 1.77
C ASP A 78 4.90 -6.16 2.86
N ASN A 79 5.03 -4.84 2.95
CA ASN A 79 5.85 -4.20 3.97
C ASN A 79 5.04 -3.94 5.24
N VAL A 80 4.96 -4.94 6.11
CA VAL A 80 4.16 -4.92 7.35
C VAL A 80 4.63 -3.81 8.30
N ASP A 81 5.94 -3.63 8.43
CA ASP A 81 6.51 -2.61 9.33
C ASP A 81 6.15 -1.20 8.88
N MET A 82 6.18 -0.96 7.56
CA MET A 82 5.76 0.32 7.00
C MET A 82 4.25 0.55 7.16
N VAL A 83 3.42 -0.47 6.99
CA VAL A 83 1.96 -0.35 7.24
C VAL A 83 1.70 0.08 8.68
N ASN A 84 2.34 -0.58 9.67
CA ASN A 84 2.21 -0.19 11.07
C ASN A 84 2.68 1.26 11.30
N TYR A 85 3.85 1.62 10.79
CA TYR A 85 4.39 2.97 10.91
C TYR A 85 3.42 4.03 10.36
N LEU A 86 2.85 3.82 9.18
CA LEU A 86 1.90 4.74 8.55
C LEU A 86 0.65 4.93 9.40
N ILE A 87 0.07 3.84 9.91
CA ILE A 87 -1.13 3.88 10.76
C ILE A 87 -0.82 4.62 12.08
N GLU A 88 0.29 4.31 12.73
CA GLU A 88 0.72 4.97 13.97
C GLU A 88 0.97 6.48 13.78
N ASN A 89 1.30 6.90 12.56
CA ASN A 89 1.51 8.30 12.20
C ASN A 89 0.29 8.98 11.55
N GLY A 90 -0.90 8.42 11.74
CA GLY A 90 -2.17 9.07 11.42
C GLY A 90 -2.74 8.76 10.04
N MET A 91 -2.22 7.73 9.35
CA MET A 91 -2.80 7.28 8.09
C MET A 91 -4.21 6.72 8.31
N ASP A 92 -5.20 7.25 7.62
CA ASP A 92 -6.57 6.73 7.65
C ASP A 92 -6.69 5.50 6.74
N VAL A 93 -6.96 4.34 7.36
CA VAL A 93 -7.09 3.06 6.64
C VAL A 93 -8.33 2.99 5.74
N ASN A 94 -9.29 3.90 5.91
CA ASN A 94 -10.53 3.97 5.13
C ASN A 94 -10.48 4.99 4.00
N GLN A 95 -9.46 5.86 3.97
CA GLN A 95 -9.31 6.83 2.90
C GLN A 95 -8.78 6.16 1.64
N THR A 96 -9.35 6.52 0.49
CA THR A 96 -8.77 6.21 -0.82
C THR A 96 -8.79 7.43 -1.72
N ASN A 97 -7.70 7.65 -2.43
CA ASN A 97 -7.58 8.67 -3.47
C ASN A 97 -7.75 8.08 -4.88
N ARG A 98 -7.97 6.77 -4.97
CA ARG A 98 -8.15 6.10 -6.26
C ARG A 98 -9.51 6.46 -6.87
N ARG A 99 -9.49 6.84 -8.13
CA ARG A 99 -10.71 7.16 -8.92
C ARG A 99 -11.69 5.99 -9.00
N SER A 100 -11.21 4.77 -8.92
CA SER A 100 -12.04 3.56 -8.89
C SER A 100 -12.74 3.30 -7.55
N GLY A 101 -12.38 4.03 -6.49
CA GLY A 101 -12.83 3.76 -5.13
C GLY A 101 -12.19 2.52 -4.50
N PHE A 102 -11.11 1.98 -5.12
CA PHE A 102 -10.39 0.81 -4.62
C PHE A 102 -9.70 1.15 -3.29
N THR A 103 -10.00 0.42 -2.22
CA THR A 103 -9.54 0.69 -0.87
C THR A 103 -8.28 -0.11 -0.50
N SER A 104 -7.62 0.30 0.58
CA SER A 104 -6.47 -0.43 1.13
C SER A 104 -6.82 -1.87 1.54
N LEU A 105 -8.02 -2.11 2.10
CA LEU A 105 -8.46 -3.47 2.41
C LEU A 105 -8.67 -4.31 1.14
N MET A 106 -9.21 -3.71 0.07
CA MET A 106 -9.34 -4.39 -1.22
C MET A 106 -7.98 -4.77 -1.81
N ALA A 107 -6.97 -3.89 -1.69
CA ALA A 107 -5.60 -4.20 -2.10
C ALA A 107 -5.02 -5.37 -1.30
N ALA A 108 -5.11 -5.32 0.03
CA ALA A 108 -4.62 -6.39 0.91
C ALA A 108 -5.32 -7.73 0.62
N ALA A 109 -6.63 -7.70 0.35
CA ALA A 109 -7.41 -8.87 0.00
C ALA A 109 -7.01 -9.44 -1.38
N CYS A 110 -6.87 -8.59 -2.37
CA CYS A 110 -6.48 -8.96 -3.73
C CYS A 110 -5.11 -9.65 -3.77
N TYR A 111 -4.14 -9.11 -3.05
CA TYR A 111 -2.78 -9.65 -2.98
C TYR A 111 -2.59 -10.76 -1.94
N GLY A 112 -3.61 -11.08 -1.13
CA GLY A 112 -3.54 -12.12 -0.12
C GLY A 112 -2.63 -11.78 1.07
N ARG A 113 -2.56 -10.51 1.46
CA ARG A 113 -1.72 -10.00 2.55
C ARG A 113 -2.38 -10.22 3.91
N ALA A 114 -2.47 -11.48 4.36
CA ALA A 114 -3.25 -11.86 5.55
C ALA A 114 -2.81 -11.13 6.83
N LYS A 115 -1.51 -10.92 7.05
CA LYS A 115 -1.01 -10.15 8.21
C LYS A 115 -1.47 -8.69 8.15
N ILE A 116 -1.42 -8.07 6.98
CA ILE A 116 -1.86 -6.69 6.78
C ILE A 116 -3.37 -6.59 6.93
N VAL A 117 -4.14 -7.56 6.43
CA VAL A 117 -5.60 -7.61 6.66
C VAL A 117 -5.91 -7.59 8.16
N LYS A 118 -5.21 -8.38 8.99
CA LYS A 118 -5.37 -8.34 10.45
C LYS A 118 -5.11 -6.96 11.03
N ILE A 119 -4.02 -6.31 10.63
CA ILE A 119 -3.67 -4.96 11.09
C ILE A 119 -4.77 -3.96 10.71
N LEU A 120 -5.27 -4.02 9.48
CA LEU A 120 -6.35 -3.13 9.03
C LEU A 120 -7.64 -3.37 9.83
N LEU A 121 -8.00 -4.63 10.11
CA LEU A 121 -9.16 -4.98 10.94
C LEU A 121 -9.02 -4.47 12.38
N GLU A 122 -7.85 -4.59 12.97
CA GLU A 122 -7.54 -4.07 14.31
C GLU A 122 -7.61 -2.53 14.37
N ASN A 123 -7.50 -1.86 13.23
CA ASN A 123 -7.60 -0.40 13.09
C ASN A 123 -8.95 0.06 12.51
N ASN A 124 -10.00 -0.71 12.70
CA ASN A 124 -11.39 -0.38 12.36
C ASN A 124 -11.61 -0.08 10.86
N VAL A 125 -10.97 -0.81 9.98
CA VAL A 125 -11.22 -0.71 8.54
C VAL A 125 -12.66 -1.11 8.21
N ASP A 126 -13.30 -0.38 7.31
CA ASP A 126 -14.65 -0.71 6.82
C ASP A 126 -14.61 -1.89 5.85
N GLN A 127 -15.05 -3.05 6.32
CA GLN A 127 -15.13 -4.27 5.52
C GLN A 127 -16.23 -4.22 4.45
N THR A 128 -17.22 -3.33 4.60
CA THR A 128 -18.39 -3.22 3.73
C THR A 128 -18.19 -2.25 2.57
N ALA A 129 -17.11 -1.46 2.58
CA ALA A 129 -16.79 -0.52 1.52
C ALA A 129 -16.76 -1.21 0.15
N LYS A 130 -17.29 -0.53 -0.85
CA LYS A 130 -17.34 -1.02 -2.23
C LYS A 130 -16.65 -0.02 -3.16
N ASP A 131 -16.00 -0.55 -4.18
CA ASP A 131 -15.48 0.27 -5.28
C ASP A 131 -16.62 0.78 -6.18
N LEU A 132 -16.29 1.58 -7.17
CA LEU A 132 -17.30 2.13 -8.11
C LEU A 132 -18.01 1.06 -8.96
N LYS A 133 -17.49 -0.17 -9.02
CA LYS A 133 -18.14 -1.31 -9.68
C LYS A 133 -18.96 -2.15 -8.72
N GLY A 134 -19.03 -1.77 -7.45
CA GLY A 134 -19.80 -2.45 -6.41
C GLY A 134 -19.10 -3.65 -5.76
N PHE A 135 -17.80 -3.84 -5.97
CA PHE A 135 -17.02 -4.92 -5.37
C PHE A 135 -16.44 -4.54 -4.01
N SER A 136 -16.53 -5.46 -3.05
CA SER A 136 -15.93 -5.36 -1.73
C SER A 136 -14.59 -6.09 -1.63
N ALA A 137 -13.88 -5.96 -0.52
CA ALA A 137 -12.65 -6.71 -0.24
C ALA A 137 -12.88 -8.23 -0.27
N VAL A 138 -14.04 -8.70 0.22
CA VAL A 138 -14.43 -10.12 0.16
C VAL A 138 -14.53 -10.59 -1.30
N ASP A 139 -15.13 -9.80 -2.17
CA ASP A 139 -15.26 -10.13 -3.60
C ASP A 139 -13.89 -10.29 -4.27
N PHE A 140 -12.94 -9.40 -3.97
CA PHE A 140 -11.58 -9.52 -4.48
C PHE A 140 -10.85 -10.74 -3.92
N ALA A 141 -10.96 -11.03 -2.62
CA ALA A 141 -10.35 -12.21 -2.00
C ALA A 141 -10.89 -13.51 -2.62
N ARG A 142 -12.19 -13.58 -2.90
CA ARG A 142 -12.84 -14.73 -3.57
C ARG A 142 -12.35 -14.88 -5.01
N LYS A 143 -12.41 -13.80 -5.79
CA LYS A 143 -11.96 -13.79 -7.18
C LYS A 143 -10.51 -14.23 -7.33
N MET A 144 -9.65 -13.83 -6.39
CA MET A 144 -8.24 -14.15 -6.36
C MET A 144 -7.91 -15.43 -5.57
N ASN A 145 -8.94 -16.15 -5.08
CA ASN A 145 -8.80 -17.39 -4.30
C ASN A 145 -7.89 -17.25 -3.06
N LYS A 146 -8.02 -16.14 -2.32
CA LYS A 146 -7.19 -15.84 -1.13
C LYS A 146 -7.84 -16.40 0.14
N LYS A 147 -7.77 -17.72 0.34
CA LYS A 147 -8.43 -18.44 1.44
C LYS A 147 -8.05 -17.92 2.83
N SER A 148 -6.78 -17.59 3.05
CA SER A 148 -6.31 -17.05 4.34
C SER A 148 -6.91 -15.68 4.66
N VAL A 149 -7.18 -14.87 3.66
CA VAL A 149 -7.86 -13.57 3.80
C VAL A 149 -9.35 -13.77 4.04
N LEU A 150 -9.99 -14.65 3.27
CA LEU A 150 -11.42 -14.97 3.45
C LEU A 150 -11.73 -15.46 4.87
N ALA A 151 -10.81 -16.22 5.47
CA ALA A 151 -10.96 -16.69 6.86
C ALA A 151 -10.91 -15.54 7.90
N LEU A 152 -10.38 -14.38 7.55
CA LEU A 152 -10.27 -13.21 8.42
C LEU A 152 -11.42 -12.20 8.23
N LEU A 153 -12.01 -12.17 7.04
CA LEU A 153 -13.14 -11.30 6.71
C LEU A 153 -14.45 -11.95 7.11
N ASP A 154 -15.51 -11.15 7.26
CA ASP A 154 -16.88 -11.64 7.51
C ASP A 154 -17.42 -12.30 6.23
N TYR A 155 -16.95 -13.50 5.96
CA TYR A 155 -17.27 -14.29 4.79
C TYR A 155 -18.01 -15.58 5.18
N ASP A 156 -19.25 -15.70 4.76
CA ASP A 156 -20.01 -16.94 4.79
C ASP A 156 -20.05 -17.57 3.40
N GLU A 157 -19.39 -18.70 3.26
CA GLU A 157 -19.36 -19.48 2.02
C GLU A 157 -20.75 -19.97 1.58
N ASN A 158 -21.67 -20.10 2.54
CA ASN A 158 -23.04 -20.53 2.30
C ASN A 158 -24.02 -19.38 2.04
N ASP A 159 -23.59 -18.11 2.17
CA ASP A 159 -24.45 -16.97 1.88
C ASP A 159 -24.76 -16.93 0.37
N PRO A 160 -26.04 -16.97 -0.04
CA PRO A 160 -26.44 -16.91 -1.44
C PRO A 160 -25.89 -15.69 -2.18
N LYS A 161 -25.65 -14.57 -1.49
CA LYS A 161 -25.01 -13.38 -2.05
C LYS A 161 -23.57 -13.62 -2.51
N ASN A 162 -22.91 -14.59 -1.92
CA ASN A 162 -21.53 -14.95 -2.24
C ASN A 162 -21.40 -15.86 -3.44
N THR A 163 -22.48 -16.52 -3.88
CA THR A 163 -22.48 -17.44 -5.03
C THR A 163 -22.63 -16.73 -6.36
N SER A 164 -23.15 -15.48 -6.39
CA SER A 164 -23.42 -14.74 -7.63
C SER A 164 -22.16 -14.25 -8.35
N TYR A 165 -21.03 -14.18 -7.67
CA TYR A 165 -19.74 -13.71 -8.21
C TYR A 165 -18.78 -14.83 -8.63
N ALA A 166 -19.16 -16.09 -8.42
CA ALA A 166 -18.36 -17.25 -8.80
C ALA A 166 -18.54 -17.69 -10.27
N ARG A 167 -19.22 -16.88 -11.08
CA ARG A 167 -19.50 -17.17 -12.49
C ARG A 167 -18.79 -16.23 -13.44
#